data_e5b2c4322f27ef349d31bf44e673234f
#
_entry.id   e5b2c4322f27ef349d31bf44e673234f
#
_cell.length_a   1.000
_cell.length_b   1.000
_cell.length_c   1.000
_cell.angle_alpha   90.00
_cell.angle_beta   90.00
_cell.angle_gamma   90.00
#
_symmetry.space_group_name_H-M   'P 1'
#
loop_
_entity.id
_entity.type
_entity.pdbx_description
1 polymer ?
#
loop_
_entity_poly.entity_id
_entity_poly.type
_entity_poly.pdbx_seq_one_letter_code
_entity_poly.pdbx_strand_id
1 'polypeptide(L)'
;MERSAIYHRPASEMACMADNNHYQLQLKTKHRDITRVRVIFGAPQMLLANSGKESEWEYETLEMNKRLQNGTYDVWSVILPIPKSRKLKYAFHLLDREGNELLYDANLMQVYTPKAVKEITGFLTPYLVLDESLAAPKWSKSMIWYRIMPDRFSNGDQRQDPKDLLEWGQPSEKAKFFGGDLQGILDNLEYIQNMGFNGIYLTPVFDAYSNHKFDTIDYYEIDPAFGTKEKFKELIEAIHQRGMKIMLDITCDHLNDFSLQWQDVRKYGVRSTFAKWFLVNEFPVRYLPSESPNYSERLTYEALNNNPHMPKVNLDNPEVQAYFGDILTYWTRNFGIDGWSIADSNEMSVAFKRYLNETLKAINPEIYLLGNTIAKKAEHDNIFAGNNSIDVRELVERTFIERSVPPTELAYALNEHQLRAKISELSASLLAADSPQTKRILAKSSNNLPLLRAILAFMFMQSESPSILYGTEKGLADGDEPALQPCMSWKDNKRSDEMQRFIKTLVATRHKYNRVLSEGTFEWGQCSNKHSYLSFSRKLGSTRIFALFNLGYGSIKIVLPPKGKLLLGQNLVEGDSRLGQYGFAIVEL
;
A
#
# COMPACT_ATOMS: atom_id res chain seq x y z
N MET A 1 3.62 -17.26 -33.26
CA MET A 1 2.69 -16.88 -32.16
C MET A 1 2.44 -18.08 -31.26
N GLU A 2 2.80 -17.99 -29.99
CA GLU A 2 2.62 -19.05 -28.99
C GLU A 2 1.24 -18.93 -28.33
N ARG A 3 0.27 -19.70 -28.83
CA ARG A 3 -1.12 -19.59 -28.38
C ARG A 3 -1.34 -19.97 -26.93
N SER A 4 -0.58 -20.92 -26.39
CA SER A 4 -0.66 -21.37 -25.00
C SER A 4 -0.25 -20.30 -23.99
N ALA A 5 0.50 -19.27 -24.43
CA ALA A 5 0.94 -18.15 -23.61
C ALA A 5 0.03 -16.91 -23.71
N ILE A 6 -1.02 -16.97 -24.55
CA ILE A 6 -2.03 -15.91 -24.63
C ILE A 6 -3.06 -16.15 -23.53
N TYR A 7 -3.16 -15.22 -22.59
CA TYR A 7 -4.02 -15.39 -21.43
C TYR A 7 -4.78 -14.12 -21.08
N HIS A 8 -6.07 -14.26 -20.89
CA HIS A 8 -6.97 -13.25 -20.38
C HIS A 8 -8.02 -13.91 -19.49
N ARG A 9 -8.40 -13.25 -18.39
CA ARG A 9 -9.44 -13.70 -17.48
C ARG A 9 -10.51 -12.61 -17.35
N PRO A 10 -11.74 -12.83 -17.88
CA PRO A 10 -12.84 -11.91 -17.72
C PRO A 10 -13.31 -11.85 -16.25
N ALA A 11 -13.97 -10.75 -15.87
CA ALA A 11 -14.50 -10.52 -14.53
C ALA A 11 -13.44 -10.73 -13.41
N SER A 12 -12.25 -10.19 -13.62
CA SER A 12 -11.11 -10.28 -12.73
C SER A 12 -10.33 -8.95 -12.74
N GLU A 13 -9.17 -8.93 -12.08
CA GLU A 13 -8.21 -7.82 -12.17
C GLU A 13 -7.75 -7.54 -13.61
N MET A 14 -7.85 -8.50 -14.51
CA MET A 14 -7.54 -8.32 -15.94
C MET A 14 -8.70 -7.70 -16.75
N ALA A 15 -9.89 -7.64 -16.18
CA ALA A 15 -11.11 -7.14 -16.84
C ALA A 15 -12.04 -6.53 -15.79
N CYS A 16 -11.85 -5.25 -15.48
CA CYS A 16 -12.57 -4.56 -14.40
C CYS A 16 -12.86 -3.10 -14.74
N MET A 17 -13.78 -2.49 -14.00
CA MET A 17 -14.04 -1.07 -14.10
C MET A 17 -12.85 -0.26 -13.59
N ALA A 18 -12.36 0.67 -14.39
CA ALA A 18 -11.34 1.64 -13.99
C ALA A 18 -11.97 2.84 -13.26
N ASP A 19 -13.13 3.27 -13.74
CA ASP A 19 -14.01 4.28 -13.14
C ASP A 19 -15.45 4.06 -13.67
N ASN A 20 -16.39 4.95 -13.35
CA ASN A 20 -17.79 4.82 -13.75
C ASN A 20 -18.02 4.77 -15.26
N ASN A 21 -17.12 5.33 -16.05
CA ASN A 21 -17.28 5.46 -17.50
C ASN A 21 -16.27 4.63 -18.30
N HIS A 22 -15.31 4.01 -17.60
CA HIS A 22 -14.21 3.32 -18.27
C HIS A 22 -14.00 1.91 -17.72
N TYR A 23 -13.64 0.99 -18.63
CA TYR A 23 -13.34 -0.40 -18.35
C TYR A 23 -11.89 -0.73 -18.71
N GLN A 24 -11.13 -1.29 -17.77
CA GLN A 24 -9.76 -1.70 -18.00
C GLN A 24 -9.73 -3.14 -18.50
N LEU A 25 -8.96 -3.37 -19.57
CA LEU A 25 -8.64 -4.73 -20.04
C LEU A 25 -7.13 -4.94 -20.02
N GLN A 26 -6.73 -6.17 -19.69
CA GLN A 26 -5.36 -6.64 -19.75
C GLN A 26 -5.29 -7.98 -20.49
N LEU A 27 -4.19 -8.18 -21.21
CA LEU A 27 -3.88 -9.42 -21.91
C LEU A 27 -2.41 -9.79 -21.67
N LYS A 28 -2.13 -11.05 -21.32
CA LYS A 28 -0.78 -11.59 -21.14
C LYS A 28 -0.38 -12.40 -22.37
N THR A 29 0.85 -12.21 -22.86
CA THR A 29 1.41 -12.92 -24.01
C THR A 29 2.87 -13.30 -23.73
N LYS A 30 3.44 -14.28 -24.44
CA LYS A 30 4.86 -14.60 -24.36
C LYS A 30 5.71 -13.36 -24.70
N HIS A 31 6.84 -13.22 -23.99
CA HIS A 31 7.74 -12.09 -24.21
C HIS A 31 8.24 -12.02 -25.67
N ARG A 32 8.10 -10.84 -26.26
CA ARG A 32 8.52 -10.54 -27.65
C ARG A 32 7.87 -11.39 -28.74
N ASP A 33 6.80 -12.10 -28.47
CA ASP A 33 6.11 -12.92 -29.47
C ASP A 33 5.11 -12.08 -30.28
N ILE A 34 4.36 -11.22 -29.60
CA ILE A 34 3.34 -10.38 -30.21
C ILE A 34 3.90 -8.97 -30.42
N THR A 35 3.67 -8.41 -31.62
CA THR A 35 4.10 -7.04 -31.98
C THR A 35 3.02 -6.00 -31.76
N ARG A 36 1.74 -6.40 -31.92
CA ARG A 36 0.59 -5.50 -31.78
C ARG A 36 -0.61 -6.25 -31.24
N VAL A 37 -1.32 -5.63 -30.32
CA VAL A 37 -2.62 -6.07 -29.81
C VAL A 37 -3.61 -4.94 -29.96
N ARG A 38 -4.78 -5.25 -30.51
CA ARG A 38 -5.96 -4.39 -30.54
C ARG A 38 -7.10 -5.05 -29.80
N VAL A 39 -7.89 -4.26 -29.12
CA VAL A 39 -9.19 -4.70 -28.64
C VAL A 39 -10.27 -4.23 -29.60
N ILE A 40 -11.17 -5.12 -29.94
CA ILE A 40 -12.39 -4.88 -30.68
C ILE A 40 -13.51 -4.88 -29.66
N PHE A 41 -14.31 -3.82 -29.55
CA PHE A 41 -15.28 -3.69 -28.47
C PHE A 41 -16.50 -2.86 -28.88
N GLY A 42 -17.62 -3.08 -28.20
CA GLY A 42 -18.86 -2.34 -28.41
C GLY A 42 -19.98 -2.83 -27.49
N ALA A 43 -21.15 -2.25 -27.63
CA ALA A 43 -22.34 -2.77 -26.97
C ALA A 43 -22.68 -4.18 -27.51
N PRO A 44 -23.15 -5.12 -26.69
CA PRO A 44 -23.64 -6.41 -27.17
C PRO A 44 -24.79 -6.22 -28.18
N GLN A 45 -24.89 -7.17 -29.12
CA GLN A 45 -26.00 -7.22 -30.06
C GLN A 45 -27.34 -7.36 -29.33
N MET A 46 -28.38 -6.77 -29.90
CA MET A 46 -29.75 -6.87 -29.40
C MET A 46 -30.59 -7.75 -30.32
N LEU A 47 -31.52 -8.51 -29.77
CA LEU A 47 -32.52 -9.23 -30.55
C LEU A 47 -33.42 -8.23 -31.27
N LEU A 48 -33.54 -8.36 -32.58
CA LEU A 48 -34.45 -7.56 -33.39
C LEU A 48 -35.89 -8.03 -33.14
N ALA A 49 -36.78 -7.04 -32.90
CA ALA A 49 -38.19 -7.33 -32.65
C ALA A 49 -38.78 -8.15 -33.83
N ASN A 50 -39.52 -9.20 -33.50
CA ASN A 50 -40.26 -10.05 -34.44
C ASN A 50 -39.43 -10.86 -35.47
N SER A 51 -38.11 -10.90 -35.39
CA SER A 51 -37.27 -11.62 -36.34
C SER A 51 -36.54 -12.84 -35.81
N GLY A 52 -36.38 -12.93 -34.47
CA GLY A 52 -35.52 -13.93 -33.85
C GLY A 52 -34.03 -13.80 -34.20
N LYS A 53 -33.66 -12.74 -34.91
CA LYS A 53 -32.25 -12.47 -35.31
C LYS A 53 -31.65 -11.39 -34.43
N GLU A 54 -30.35 -11.46 -34.21
CA GLU A 54 -29.60 -10.40 -33.58
C GLU A 54 -29.27 -9.28 -34.56
N SER A 55 -29.15 -8.04 -34.06
CA SER A 55 -28.62 -6.91 -34.83
C SER A 55 -27.17 -7.17 -35.25
N GLU A 56 -26.69 -6.51 -36.32
CA GLU A 56 -25.24 -6.51 -36.57
C GLU A 56 -24.49 -5.93 -35.37
N TRP A 57 -23.32 -6.49 -35.07
CA TRP A 57 -22.49 -5.94 -34.01
C TRP A 57 -21.76 -4.69 -34.50
N GLU A 58 -22.09 -3.55 -33.91
CA GLU A 58 -21.36 -2.32 -34.05
C GLU A 58 -20.18 -2.30 -33.09
N TYR A 59 -18.97 -2.13 -33.59
CA TYR A 59 -17.76 -2.18 -32.78
C TYR A 59 -16.78 -1.06 -33.16
N GLU A 60 -15.97 -0.72 -32.16
CA GLU A 60 -14.78 0.12 -32.30
C GLU A 60 -13.53 -0.71 -32.07
N THR A 61 -12.37 -0.16 -32.42
CA THR A 61 -11.08 -0.81 -32.23
C THR A 61 -10.10 0.17 -31.62
N LEU A 62 -9.44 -0.25 -30.53
CA LEU A 62 -8.38 0.51 -29.89
C LEU A 62 -7.10 -0.33 -29.76
N GLU A 63 -5.95 0.32 -29.88
CA GLU A 63 -4.65 -0.32 -29.64
C GLU A 63 -4.39 -0.48 -28.14
N MET A 64 -3.85 -1.64 -27.76
CA MET A 64 -3.39 -1.88 -26.40
C MET A 64 -1.91 -1.52 -26.27
N ASN A 65 -1.56 -0.93 -25.15
CA ASN A 65 -0.18 -0.60 -24.84
C ASN A 65 0.46 -1.70 -24.01
N LYS A 66 1.73 -2.01 -24.26
CA LYS A 66 2.51 -2.84 -23.33
C LYS A 66 2.67 -2.08 -22.04
N ARG A 67 2.06 -2.59 -20.96
CA ARG A 67 2.12 -2.00 -19.63
C ARG A 67 3.29 -2.55 -18.83
N LEU A 68 3.49 -3.86 -18.90
CA LEU A 68 4.53 -4.59 -18.18
C LEU A 68 5.24 -5.51 -19.16
N GLN A 69 6.53 -5.67 -18.99
CA GLN A 69 7.29 -6.72 -19.67
C GLN A 69 8.42 -7.22 -18.81
N ASN A 70 8.70 -8.51 -18.90
CA ASN A 70 9.87 -9.16 -18.34
C ASN A 70 10.46 -10.13 -19.37
N GLY A 71 11.43 -10.94 -18.97
CA GLY A 71 12.03 -11.92 -19.87
C GLY A 71 11.14 -13.11 -20.25
N THR A 72 9.97 -13.27 -19.63
CA THR A 72 9.07 -14.41 -19.79
C THR A 72 7.80 -14.04 -20.54
N TYR A 73 7.17 -12.89 -20.21
CA TYR A 73 5.92 -12.46 -20.82
C TYR A 73 5.82 -10.94 -20.96
N ASP A 74 4.90 -10.49 -21.80
CA ASP A 74 4.45 -9.12 -21.98
C ASP A 74 3.00 -9.00 -21.50
N VAL A 75 2.66 -7.90 -20.85
CA VAL A 75 1.29 -7.56 -20.47
C VAL A 75 0.84 -6.31 -21.23
N TRP A 76 -0.26 -6.47 -21.93
CA TRP A 76 -0.92 -5.41 -22.69
C TRP A 76 -2.10 -4.87 -21.89
N SER A 77 -2.34 -3.59 -21.96
CA SER A 77 -3.44 -2.94 -21.25
C SER A 77 -4.07 -1.84 -22.11
N VAL A 78 -5.37 -1.65 -21.92
CA VAL A 78 -6.15 -0.55 -22.50
C VAL A 78 -7.27 -0.15 -21.54
N ILE A 79 -7.66 1.10 -21.60
CA ILE A 79 -8.84 1.63 -20.92
C ILE A 79 -9.87 2.00 -22.00
N LEU A 80 -11.05 1.40 -21.92
CA LEU A 80 -12.14 1.54 -22.88
C LEU A 80 -13.27 2.39 -22.32
N PRO A 81 -13.96 3.20 -23.15
CA PRO A 81 -15.22 3.79 -22.73
C PRO A 81 -16.28 2.70 -22.57
N ILE A 82 -17.13 2.84 -21.55
CA ILE A 82 -18.26 1.94 -21.32
C ILE A 82 -19.45 2.41 -22.15
N PRO A 83 -20.08 1.53 -22.96
CA PRO A 83 -21.28 1.87 -23.71
C PRO A 83 -22.44 2.32 -22.82
N LYS A 84 -23.36 3.13 -23.36
CA LYS A 84 -24.57 3.58 -22.61
C LYS A 84 -25.43 2.43 -22.08
N SER A 85 -25.41 1.26 -22.74
CA SER A 85 -26.07 0.03 -22.28
C SER A 85 -25.49 -0.55 -21.00
N ARG A 86 -24.35 -0.04 -20.51
CA ARG A 86 -23.62 -0.57 -19.36
C ARG A 86 -23.23 -2.05 -19.47
N LYS A 87 -23.14 -2.55 -20.71
CA LYS A 87 -22.65 -3.89 -21.05
C LYS A 87 -21.63 -3.75 -22.17
N LEU A 88 -20.58 -4.55 -22.11
CA LEU A 88 -19.51 -4.54 -23.09
C LEU A 88 -19.32 -5.94 -23.66
N LYS A 89 -19.24 -6.02 -25.00
CA LYS A 89 -18.75 -7.18 -25.75
C LYS A 89 -17.39 -6.81 -26.30
N TYR A 90 -16.38 -7.69 -26.15
CA TYR A 90 -15.03 -7.43 -26.65
C TYR A 90 -14.29 -8.70 -27.07
N ALA A 91 -13.25 -8.51 -27.87
CA ALA A 91 -12.32 -9.55 -28.30
C ALA A 91 -10.95 -8.93 -28.57
N PHE A 92 -9.92 -9.75 -28.69
CA PHE A 92 -8.56 -9.32 -28.96
C PHE A 92 -8.11 -9.72 -30.36
N HIS A 93 -7.51 -8.78 -31.06
CA HIS A 93 -6.85 -8.98 -32.34
C HIS A 93 -5.34 -8.86 -32.13
N LEU A 94 -4.61 -9.94 -32.36
CA LEU A 94 -3.17 -10.03 -32.14
C LEU A 94 -2.44 -10.18 -33.47
N LEU A 95 -1.28 -9.51 -33.57
CA LEU A 95 -0.36 -9.61 -34.70
C LEU A 95 1.02 -10.03 -34.20
N ASP A 96 1.60 -11.08 -34.75
CA ASP A 96 2.96 -11.50 -34.43
C ASP A 96 4.03 -10.88 -35.35
N ARG A 97 5.28 -11.28 -35.20
CA ARG A 97 6.41 -10.77 -36.00
C ARG A 97 6.43 -11.29 -37.42
N GLU A 98 5.80 -12.44 -37.66
CA GLU A 98 5.74 -13.10 -38.96
C GLU A 98 4.55 -12.61 -39.80
N GLY A 99 3.73 -11.70 -39.25
CA GLY A 99 2.53 -11.17 -39.88
C GLY A 99 1.29 -12.06 -39.71
N ASN A 100 1.34 -13.07 -38.85
CA ASN A 100 0.15 -13.87 -38.56
C ASN A 100 -0.79 -13.07 -37.67
N GLU A 101 -2.07 -13.10 -38.02
CA GLU A 101 -3.14 -12.42 -37.33
C GLU A 101 -4.09 -13.40 -36.62
N LEU A 102 -4.36 -13.18 -35.34
CA LEU A 102 -5.21 -14.00 -34.51
C LEU A 102 -6.34 -13.18 -33.91
N LEU A 103 -7.55 -13.73 -33.95
CA LEU A 103 -8.71 -13.24 -33.22
C LEU A 103 -8.92 -14.15 -32.01
N TYR A 104 -8.92 -13.56 -30.78
CA TYR A 104 -9.11 -14.27 -29.52
C TYR A 104 -10.36 -13.77 -28.81
N ASP A 105 -11.30 -14.67 -28.56
CA ASP A 105 -12.54 -14.41 -27.81
C ASP A 105 -12.75 -15.46 -26.69
N ALA A 106 -13.93 -15.43 -26.09
CA ALA A 106 -14.28 -16.31 -24.96
C ALA A 106 -14.23 -17.81 -25.31
N ASN A 107 -14.42 -18.17 -26.56
CA ASN A 107 -14.55 -19.55 -26.99
C ASN A 107 -13.38 -20.03 -27.84
N LEU A 108 -12.82 -19.16 -28.66
CA LEU A 108 -11.92 -19.55 -29.75
C LEU A 108 -10.71 -18.63 -29.89
N MET A 109 -9.64 -19.24 -30.39
CA MET A 109 -8.51 -18.54 -31.01
C MET A 109 -8.48 -18.94 -32.50
N GLN A 110 -8.87 -18.03 -33.36
CA GLN A 110 -8.98 -18.28 -34.81
C GLN A 110 -8.23 -17.24 -35.63
N VAL A 111 -8.03 -17.54 -36.92
CA VAL A 111 -7.41 -16.57 -37.82
C VAL A 111 -8.31 -15.32 -37.93
N TYR A 112 -7.72 -14.15 -37.84
CA TYR A 112 -8.43 -12.91 -37.98
C TYR A 112 -8.93 -12.74 -39.42
N THR A 113 -10.22 -12.46 -39.58
CA THR A 113 -10.83 -11.99 -40.82
C THR A 113 -11.97 -11.02 -40.48
N PRO A 114 -12.30 -10.04 -41.35
CA PRO A 114 -13.45 -9.17 -41.12
C PRO A 114 -14.78 -9.92 -40.92
N LYS A 115 -14.93 -11.08 -41.55
CA LYS A 115 -16.08 -11.97 -41.36
C LYS A 115 -16.08 -12.59 -39.96
N ALA A 116 -14.94 -13.13 -39.54
CA ALA A 116 -14.80 -13.71 -38.21
C ALA A 116 -15.14 -12.72 -37.08
N VAL A 117 -14.79 -11.43 -37.24
CA VAL A 117 -15.14 -10.40 -36.25
C VAL A 117 -16.66 -10.19 -36.13
N LYS A 118 -17.41 -10.28 -37.22
CA LYS A 118 -18.88 -10.15 -37.18
C LYS A 118 -19.57 -11.35 -36.51
N GLU A 119 -18.95 -12.52 -36.56
CA GLU A 119 -19.50 -13.79 -36.12
C GLU A 119 -19.00 -14.22 -34.70
N ILE A 120 -18.08 -13.46 -34.07
CA ILE A 120 -17.53 -13.84 -32.77
C ILE A 120 -18.56 -13.80 -31.65
N THR A 121 -18.44 -14.74 -30.72
CA THR A 121 -19.17 -14.68 -29.44
C THR A 121 -18.70 -13.50 -28.61
N GLY A 122 -17.41 -13.26 -28.56
CA GLY A 122 -16.76 -12.23 -27.72
C GLY A 122 -16.79 -12.57 -26.23
N PHE A 123 -16.01 -11.83 -25.46
CA PHE A 123 -16.15 -11.77 -24.01
C PHE A 123 -17.29 -10.82 -23.69
N LEU A 124 -18.19 -11.22 -22.81
CA LEU A 124 -19.34 -10.41 -22.39
C LEU A 124 -19.19 -10.01 -20.93
N THR A 125 -19.39 -8.72 -20.64
CA THR A 125 -19.43 -8.26 -19.24
C THR A 125 -20.85 -8.43 -18.67
N PRO A 126 -20.95 -8.60 -17.32
CA PRO A 126 -22.21 -8.34 -16.63
C PRO A 126 -22.61 -6.86 -16.81
N TYR A 127 -23.75 -6.45 -16.28
CA TYR A 127 -24.11 -5.03 -16.21
C TYR A 127 -23.09 -4.29 -15.35
N LEU A 128 -22.43 -3.30 -15.96
CA LEU A 128 -21.30 -2.59 -15.36
C LEU A 128 -21.79 -1.46 -14.47
N VAL A 129 -21.74 -1.67 -13.18
CA VAL A 129 -21.94 -0.65 -12.14
C VAL A 129 -20.68 -0.62 -11.31
N LEU A 130 -20.05 0.54 -11.22
CA LEU A 130 -19.03 0.76 -10.21
C LEU A 130 -19.73 1.17 -8.94
N ASP A 131 -19.45 0.47 -7.89
CA ASP A 131 -19.71 0.99 -6.58
C ASP A 131 -18.69 2.11 -6.31
N GLU A 132 -19.11 3.37 -6.54
CA GLU A 132 -18.27 4.55 -6.31
C GLU A 132 -17.80 4.65 -4.86
N SER A 133 -18.53 3.99 -3.95
CA SER A 133 -18.12 3.91 -2.56
C SER A 133 -16.79 3.21 -2.37
N LEU A 134 -16.38 2.34 -3.30
CA LEU A 134 -15.12 1.61 -3.25
C LEU A 134 -13.94 2.36 -3.92
N ALA A 135 -14.19 3.49 -4.59
CA ALA A 135 -13.13 4.22 -5.26
C ALA A 135 -12.20 4.93 -4.27
N ALA A 136 -10.90 4.85 -4.53
CA ALA A 136 -9.91 5.62 -3.79
C ALA A 136 -10.10 7.12 -4.04
N PRO A 137 -10.01 7.99 -3.01
CA PRO A 137 -10.02 9.42 -3.20
C PRO A 137 -8.89 9.87 -4.13
N LYS A 138 -9.14 10.84 -4.99
CA LYS A 138 -8.11 11.28 -5.96
C LYS A 138 -6.83 11.75 -5.28
N TRP A 139 -6.95 12.43 -4.15
CA TRP A 139 -5.82 12.95 -3.40
C TRP A 139 -4.88 11.85 -2.88
N SER A 140 -5.39 10.65 -2.53
CA SER A 140 -4.60 9.57 -1.94
C SER A 140 -3.47 9.08 -2.86
N LYS A 141 -3.65 9.20 -4.19
CA LYS A 141 -2.67 8.76 -5.20
C LYS A 141 -1.44 9.66 -5.32
N SER A 142 -1.45 10.82 -4.68
CA SER A 142 -0.34 11.78 -4.71
C SER A 142 0.33 11.96 -3.35
N MET A 143 0.00 11.11 -2.40
CA MET A 143 0.53 11.21 -1.04
C MET A 143 1.94 10.66 -0.91
N ILE A 144 2.72 11.31 -0.08
CA ILE A 144 3.97 10.84 0.48
C ILE A 144 3.83 10.97 1.99
N TRP A 145 3.72 9.82 2.66
CA TRP A 145 3.36 9.76 4.07
C TRP A 145 4.59 9.84 4.97
N TYR A 146 4.52 10.68 6.00
CA TYR A 146 5.46 10.67 7.12
C TYR A 146 4.79 9.99 8.32
N ARG A 147 5.24 8.78 8.65
CA ARG A 147 4.66 7.98 9.72
C ARG A 147 5.30 8.32 11.05
N ILE A 148 4.48 8.61 12.05
CA ILE A 148 4.91 9.04 13.38
C ILE A 148 4.36 8.09 14.45
N MET A 149 5.22 7.71 15.38
CA MET A 149 4.85 7.14 16.67
C MET A 149 4.99 8.25 17.71
N PRO A 150 3.87 8.80 18.25
CA PRO A 150 3.92 10.03 19.05
C PRO A 150 4.91 9.97 20.22
N ASP A 151 4.85 8.92 21.05
CA ASP A 151 5.76 8.75 22.22
C ASP A 151 7.25 8.90 21.87
N ARG A 152 7.64 8.65 20.63
CA ARG A 152 9.05 8.60 20.17
C ARG A 152 9.46 9.79 19.30
N PHE A 153 8.53 10.69 19.00
CA PHE A 153 8.79 11.76 18.03
C PHE A 153 9.33 13.02 18.65
N SER A 154 8.56 13.66 19.56
CA SER A 154 8.98 14.89 20.26
C SER A 154 8.12 15.09 21.50
N ASN A 155 8.75 15.40 22.64
CA ASN A 155 8.05 15.82 23.85
C ASN A 155 7.84 17.34 23.82
N GLY A 156 6.60 17.76 23.64
CA GLY A 156 6.21 19.17 23.55
C GLY A 156 5.57 19.72 24.82
N ASP A 157 4.93 18.87 25.63
CA ASP A 157 4.26 19.27 26.86
C ASP A 157 4.59 18.32 28.04
N GLN A 158 5.67 18.62 28.75
CA GLN A 158 6.15 17.81 29.88
C GLN A 158 5.15 17.69 31.05
N ARG A 159 4.07 18.47 31.08
CA ARG A 159 3.04 18.38 32.14
C ARG A 159 2.21 17.09 32.04
N GLN A 160 2.25 16.43 30.89
CA GLN A 160 1.51 15.20 30.58
C GLN A 160 2.38 13.95 30.70
N ASP A 161 3.67 14.13 30.99
CA ASP A 161 4.65 13.05 31.04
C ASP A 161 4.24 11.96 32.05
N PRO A 162 4.29 10.68 31.67
CA PRO A 162 4.19 9.57 32.60
C PRO A 162 5.28 9.63 33.67
N LYS A 163 5.01 9.08 34.87
CA LYS A 163 5.94 9.17 36.01
C LYS A 163 7.30 8.51 35.79
N ASP A 164 7.36 7.48 34.95
CA ASP A 164 8.55 6.65 34.72
C ASP A 164 9.08 6.82 33.29
N LEU A 165 9.54 8.03 32.96
CA LEU A 165 10.14 8.32 31.66
C LEU A 165 11.59 7.83 31.57
N LEU A 166 11.98 7.38 30.38
CA LEU A 166 13.37 7.33 29.97
C LEU A 166 13.82 8.72 29.48
N GLU A 167 15.08 9.05 29.72
CA GLU A 167 15.66 10.25 29.13
C GLU A 167 15.69 10.15 27.61
N TRP A 168 15.39 11.25 26.93
CA TRP A 168 15.34 11.31 25.48
C TRP A 168 16.67 10.90 24.83
N GLY A 169 16.63 9.85 24.01
CA GLY A 169 17.80 9.30 23.33
C GLY A 169 18.49 8.15 24.05
N GLN A 170 18.00 7.72 25.21
CA GLN A 170 18.44 6.45 25.82
C GLN A 170 17.96 5.25 25.00
N PRO A 171 18.59 4.08 25.15
CA PRO A 171 18.07 2.84 24.57
C PRO A 171 16.63 2.58 25.02
N SER A 172 15.79 2.16 24.07
CA SER A 172 14.39 1.88 24.36
C SER A 172 14.23 0.61 25.18
N GLU A 173 13.31 0.64 26.15
CA GLU A 173 12.91 -0.49 26.97
C GLU A 173 11.42 -0.78 26.81
N LYS A 174 11.03 -2.07 26.95
CA LYS A 174 9.61 -2.45 26.93
C LYS A 174 8.85 -1.74 28.06
N ALA A 175 7.61 -1.36 27.77
CA ALA A 175 6.72 -0.67 28.71
C ALA A 175 7.23 0.69 29.26
N LYS A 176 8.32 1.24 28.73
CA LYS A 176 8.83 2.57 29.09
C LYS A 176 8.44 3.59 28.06
N PHE A 177 8.16 4.81 28.52
CA PHE A 177 7.77 5.97 27.71
C PHE A 177 8.95 6.92 27.57
N PHE A 178 8.89 7.79 26.53
CA PHE A 178 9.81 8.91 26.36
C PHE A 178 9.09 10.26 26.42
N GLY A 179 7.76 10.25 26.52
CA GLY A 179 6.96 11.47 26.70
C GLY A 179 6.71 12.26 25.42
N GLY A 180 6.94 11.67 24.25
CA GLY A 180 6.50 12.31 23.00
C GLY A 180 4.98 12.39 22.94
N ASP A 181 4.45 13.50 22.39
CA ASP A 181 3.06 13.90 22.49
C ASP A 181 2.53 14.64 21.25
N LEU A 182 1.25 15.00 21.27
CA LEU A 182 0.60 15.75 20.18
C LEU A 182 1.14 17.17 20.05
N GLN A 183 1.57 17.81 21.16
CA GLN A 183 2.19 19.12 21.12
C GLN A 183 3.54 19.05 20.41
N GLY A 184 4.35 18.04 20.69
CA GLY A 184 5.63 17.83 20.02
C GLY A 184 5.48 17.59 18.52
N ILE A 185 4.39 16.95 18.08
CA ILE A 185 4.09 16.83 16.65
C ILE A 185 3.70 18.20 16.07
N LEU A 186 2.83 18.94 16.76
CA LEU A 186 2.38 20.26 16.34
C LEU A 186 3.56 21.23 16.16
N ASP A 187 4.49 21.25 17.11
CA ASP A 187 5.69 22.10 17.09
C ASP A 187 6.63 21.79 15.92
N ASN A 188 6.58 20.56 15.40
CA ASN A 188 7.46 20.09 14.33
C ASN A 188 6.76 19.95 12.96
N LEU A 189 5.54 20.46 12.78
CA LEU A 189 4.83 20.40 11.49
C LEU A 189 5.58 21.12 10.37
N GLU A 190 6.25 22.24 10.69
CA GLU A 190 7.07 22.97 9.71
C GLU A 190 8.26 22.13 9.22
N TYR A 191 8.92 21.39 10.11
CA TYR A 191 9.98 20.47 9.73
C TYR A 191 9.47 19.41 8.74
N ILE A 192 8.33 18.79 9.02
CA ILE A 192 7.72 17.76 8.17
C ILE A 192 7.36 18.35 6.80
N GLN A 193 6.74 19.52 6.77
CA GLN A 193 6.38 20.24 5.54
C GLN A 193 7.62 20.62 4.72
N ASN A 194 8.68 21.11 5.36
CA ASN A 194 9.94 21.50 4.72
C ASN A 194 10.71 20.31 4.15
N MET A 195 10.48 19.10 4.66
CA MET A 195 10.96 17.86 4.07
C MET A 195 10.18 17.46 2.79
N GLY A 196 9.02 18.11 2.57
CA GLY A 196 8.16 17.91 1.41
C GLY A 196 7.05 16.87 1.59
N PHE A 197 6.87 16.31 2.78
CA PHE A 197 5.76 15.39 3.04
C PHE A 197 4.42 16.13 3.00
N ASN A 198 3.40 15.50 2.43
CA ASN A 198 2.06 16.06 2.33
C ASN A 198 1.00 15.22 3.06
N GLY A 199 1.41 14.16 3.75
CA GLY A 199 0.56 13.36 4.62
C GLY A 199 1.26 12.98 5.91
N ILE A 200 0.52 13.07 7.02
CA ILE A 200 0.93 12.58 8.34
C ILE A 200 0.16 11.30 8.63
N TYR A 201 0.88 10.24 8.99
CA TYR A 201 0.33 8.96 9.35
C TYR A 201 0.70 8.63 10.79
N LEU A 202 -0.27 8.67 11.70
CA LEU A 202 -0.04 8.41 13.13
C LEU A 202 -0.30 6.94 13.46
N THR A 203 0.56 6.35 14.29
CA THR A 203 0.18 5.16 15.06
C THR A 203 -0.97 5.50 16.00
N PRO A 204 -1.68 4.53 16.62
CA PRO A 204 -2.84 4.83 17.44
C PRO A 204 -2.53 5.88 18.53
N VAL A 205 -3.51 6.73 18.82
CA VAL A 205 -3.39 7.81 19.83
C VAL A 205 -4.38 7.65 20.98
N PHE A 206 -5.17 6.57 20.96
CA PHE A 206 -6.22 6.30 21.93
C PHE A 206 -5.67 5.86 23.28
N ASP A 207 -6.49 5.98 24.32
CA ASP A 207 -6.15 5.53 25.66
C ASP A 207 -5.75 4.04 25.67
N ALA A 208 -4.53 3.76 26.11
CA ALA A 208 -3.95 2.43 26.09
C ALA A 208 -2.84 2.29 27.14
N TYR A 209 -2.58 1.06 27.55
CA TYR A 209 -1.55 0.77 28.54
C TYR A 209 -0.13 0.95 28.01
N SER A 210 0.12 0.52 26.77
CA SER A 210 1.47 0.55 26.19
C SER A 210 1.87 1.91 25.63
N ASN A 211 3.18 2.10 25.39
CA ASN A 211 3.74 3.27 24.72
C ASN A 211 3.39 3.34 23.22
N HIS A 212 3.03 2.20 22.61
CA HIS A 212 2.71 2.10 21.18
C HIS A 212 1.21 2.19 20.87
N LYS A 213 0.35 2.09 21.87
CA LYS A 213 -1.12 2.27 21.82
C LYS A 213 -1.90 1.29 20.93
N PHE A 214 -1.28 0.21 20.44
CA PHE A 214 -2.01 -0.82 19.71
C PHE A 214 -2.93 -1.68 20.59
N ASP A 215 -2.77 -1.63 21.91
CA ASP A 215 -3.56 -2.30 22.95
C ASP A 215 -4.59 -1.35 23.58
N THR A 216 -5.46 -0.79 22.75
CA THR A 216 -6.41 0.26 23.15
C THR A 216 -7.39 -0.20 24.23
N ILE A 217 -7.54 0.61 25.28
CA ILE A 217 -8.50 0.46 26.38
C ILE A 217 -9.82 1.16 26.03
N ASP A 218 -9.73 2.43 25.61
CA ASP A 218 -10.88 3.24 25.23
C ASP A 218 -10.62 3.99 23.92
N TYR A 219 -11.37 3.63 22.89
CA TYR A 219 -11.25 4.27 21.57
C TYR A 219 -11.90 5.65 21.47
N TYR A 220 -12.68 6.06 22.47
CA TYR A 220 -13.28 7.40 22.47
C TYR A 220 -12.43 8.45 23.16
N GLU A 221 -11.34 8.05 23.84
CA GLU A 221 -10.45 8.97 24.54
C GLU A 221 -9.06 9.00 23.90
N ILE A 222 -8.44 10.20 23.93
CA ILE A 222 -7.01 10.35 23.62
C ILE A 222 -6.24 9.95 24.87
N ASP A 223 -5.14 9.22 24.68
CA ASP A 223 -4.28 8.84 25.80
C ASP A 223 -3.77 10.08 26.55
N PRO A 224 -3.92 10.14 27.87
CA PRO A 224 -3.50 11.31 28.66
C PRO A 224 -2.03 11.68 28.51
N ALA A 225 -1.15 10.71 28.20
CA ALA A 225 0.26 10.99 27.93
C ALA A 225 0.48 11.70 26.57
N PHE A 226 -0.50 11.68 25.69
CA PHE A 226 -0.41 12.35 24.39
C PHE A 226 -1.12 13.71 24.37
N GLY A 227 -2.08 13.93 25.27
CA GLY A 227 -2.81 15.18 25.34
C GLY A 227 -4.31 15.03 25.47
N THR A 228 -5.02 16.01 24.96
CA THR A 228 -6.47 16.07 25.01
C THR A 228 -7.10 16.01 23.62
N LYS A 229 -8.41 15.81 23.56
CA LYS A 229 -9.18 15.88 22.31
C LYS A 229 -9.08 17.25 21.65
N GLU A 230 -9.05 18.32 22.45
CA GLU A 230 -8.87 19.70 21.96
C GLU A 230 -7.49 19.87 21.30
N LYS A 231 -6.43 19.32 21.95
CA LYS A 231 -5.08 19.34 21.38
C LYS A 231 -5.00 18.52 20.07
N PHE A 232 -5.67 17.38 20.03
CA PHE A 232 -5.73 16.57 18.80
C PHE A 232 -6.47 17.30 17.67
N LYS A 233 -7.55 18.01 17.99
CA LYS A 233 -8.27 18.84 17.03
C LYS A 233 -7.39 19.99 16.52
N GLU A 234 -6.69 20.69 17.40
CA GLU A 234 -5.73 21.74 17.04
C GLU A 234 -4.65 21.21 16.10
N LEU A 235 -4.09 20.04 16.37
CA LEU A 235 -3.10 19.40 15.51
C LEU A 235 -3.68 19.12 14.10
N ILE A 236 -4.87 18.57 14.02
CA ILE A 236 -5.51 18.27 12.72
C ILE A 236 -5.78 19.55 11.93
N GLU A 237 -6.30 20.58 12.58
CA GLU A 237 -6.54 21.88 11.96
C GLU A 237 -5.23 22.49 11.43
N ALA A 238 -4.14 22.40 12.20
CA ALA A 238 -2.83 22.88 11.79
C ALA A 238 -2.22 22.08 10.61
N ILE A 239 -2.49 20.76 10.53
CA ILE A 239 -2.13 19.90 9.39
C ILE A 239 -2.89 20.34 8.15
N HIS A 240 -4.21 20.54 8.25
CA HIS A 240 -5.06 20.97 7.14
C HIS A 240 -4.71 22.38 6.64
N GLN A 241 -4.41 23.32 7.54
CA GLN A 241 -3.96 24.68 7.17
C GLN A 241 -2.69 24.67 6.31
N ARG A 242 -1.86 23.64 6.43
CA ARG A 242 -0.66 23.42 5.61
C ARG A 242 -0.94 22.65 4.31
N GLY A 243 -2.21 22.34 4.01
CA GLY A 243 -2.61 21.55 2.84
C GLY A 243 -2.22 20.07 2.94
N MET A 244 -1.85 19.61 4.13
CA MET A 244 -1.50 18.20 4.37
C MET A 244 -2.74 17.38 4.79
N LYS A 245 -2.63 16.06 4.72
CA LYS A 245 -3.65 15.09 5.12
C LYS A 245 -3.21 14.30 6.35
N ILE A 246 -4.18 13.80 7.12
CA ILE A 246 -3.94 12.95 8.28
C ILE A 246 -4.59 11.58 8.12
N MET A 247 -3.82 10.53 8.40
CA MET A 247 -4.29 9.14 8.51
C MET A 247 -3.90 8.60 9.89
N LEU A 248 -4.81 7.83 10.49
CA LEU A 248 -4.64 7.26 11.82
C LEU A 248 -4.75 5.74 11.78
N ASP A 249 -3.84 5.05 12.48
CA ASP A 249 -3.95 3.61 12.70
C ASP A 249 -5.08 3.28 13.69
N ILE A 250 -5.80 2.20 13.42
CA ILE A 250 -6.74 1.57 14.34
C ILE A 250 -6.64 0.05 14.27
N THR A 251 -6.76 -0.61 15.41
CA THR A 251 -6.93 -2.07 15.53
C THR A 251 -8.40 -2.38 15.81
N CYS A 252 -8.98 -3.33 15.11
CA CYS A 252 -10.38 -3.71 15.30
C CYS A 252 -10.56 -5.17 15.72
N ASP A 253 -9.50 -5.94 15.78
CA ASP A 253 -9.53 -7.40 16.01
C ASP A 253 -9.42 -7.80 17.47
N HIS A 254 -9.07 -6.88 18.37
CA HIS A 254 -8.94 -7.11 19.82
C HIS A 254 -9.20 -5.83 20.61
N LEU A 255 -9.41 -5.98 21.92
CA LEU A 255 -9.42 -4.91 22.92
C LEU A 255 -8.37 -5.19 23.98
N ASN A 256 -8.00 -4.16 24.75
CA ASN A 256 -7.19 -4.37 25.95
C ASN A 256 -8.01 -5.04 27.05
N ASP A 257 -7.38 -5.83 27.92
CA ASP A 257 -8.04 -6.51 29.03
C ASP A 257 -8.55 -5.56 30.14
N PHE A 258 -8.16 -4.29 30.12
CA PHE A 258 -8.74 -3.22 30.96
C PHE A 258 -9.96 -2.53 30.33
N SER A 259 -10.34 -2.87 29.09
CA SER A 259 -11.56 -2.33 28.46
C SER A 259 -12.80 -2.66 29.28
N LEU A 260 -13.78 -1.73 29.32
CA LEU A 260 -15.03 -1.94 30.06
C LEU A 260 -15.73 -3.21 29.63
N GLN A 261 -15.74 -3.53 28.36
CA GLN A 261 -16.38 -4.71 27.78
C GLN A 261 -15.74 -6.01 28.28
N TRP A 262 -14.42 -6.08 28.30
CA TRP A 262 -13.74 -7.28 28.78
C TRP A 262 -13.83 -7.43 30.29
N GLN A 263 -13.75 -6.34 31.05
CA GLN A 263 -13.93 -6.36 32.50
C GLN A 263 -15.33 -6.85 32.89
N ASP A 264 -16.38 -6.49 32.13
CA ASP A 264 -17.73 -7.01 32.32
C ASP A 264 -17.79 -8.53 32.07
N VAL A 265 -17.14 -9.01 30.98
CA VAL A 265 -17.05 -10.44 30.69
C VAL A 265 -16.30 -11.20 31.78
N ARG A 266 -15.21 -10.66 32.30
CA ARG A 266 -14.47 -11.26 33.42
C ARG A 266 -15.31 -11.37 34.68
N LYS A 267 -16.14 -10.36 34.96
CA LYS A 267 -16.98 -10.30 36.18
C LYS A 267 -18.22 -11.17 36.09
N TYR A 268 -18.90 -11.17 34.95
CA TYR A 268 -20.22 -11.79 34.82
C TYR A 268 -20.23 -13.07 33.97
N GLY A 269 -19.10 -13.40 33.32
CA GLY A 269 -18.96 -14.57 32.47
C GLY A 269 -19.98 -14.62 31.35
N VAL A 270 -20.61 -15.77 31.15
CA VAL A 270 -21.64 -15.98 30.12
C VAL A 270 -22.86 -15.05 30.26
N ARG A 271 -23.08 -14.45 31.45
CA ARG A 271 -24.18 -13.50 31.70
C ARG A 271 -23.84 -12.05 31.35
N SER A 272 -22.59 -11.77 30.94
CA SER A 272 -22.21 -10.47 30.43
C SER A 272 -22.95 -10.15 29.14
N THR A 273 -23.37 -8.89 28.96
CA THR A 273 -23.92 -8.41 27.70
C THR A 273 -22.88 -8.46 26.57
N PHE A 274 -21.60 -8.40 26.93
CA PHE A 274 -20.47 -8.48 26.00
C PHE A 274 -19.92 -9.89 25.81
N ALA A 275 -20.51 -10.93 26.40
CA ALA A 275 -19.99 -12.29 26.33
C ALA A 275 -19.80 -12.79 24.87
N LYS A 276 -20.67 -12.36 23.94
CA LYS A 276 -20.60 -12.70 22.50
C LYS A 276 -19.69 -11.77 21.69
N TRP A 277 -19.16 -10.71 22.30
CA TRP A 277 -18.25 -9.79 21.63
C TRP A 277 -16.86 -10.38 21.46
N PHE A 278 -16.50 -11.35 22.30
CA PHE A 278 -15.17 -11.95 22.32
C PHE A 278 -15.20 -13.41 21.90
N LEU A 279 -14.06 -13.90 21.41
CA LEU A 279 -13.86 -15.30 21.05
C LEU A 279 -13.49 -16.10 22.29
N VAL A 280 -14.51 -16.45 23.09
CA VAL A 280 -14.35 -17.21 24.35
C VAL A 280 -14.69 -18.67 24.11
N ASN A 281 -13.74 -19.56 24.42
CA ASN A 281 -13.88 -21.01 24.28
C ASN A 281 -14.53 -21.66 25.52
N GLU A 282 -14.24 -21.11 26.71
CA GLU A 282 -14.74 -21.67 27.98
C GLU A 282 -14.94 -20.57 29.03
N PHE A 283 -16.02 -20.63 29.79
CA PHE A 283 -16.26 -19.77 30.96
C PHE A 283 -16.04 -20.54 32.27
N PRO A 284 -15.57 -19.87 33.34
CA PRO A 284 -15.11 -18.48 33.39
C PRO A 284 -13.82 -18.26 32.62
N VAL A 285 -13.67 -17.05 32.07
CA VAL A 285 -12.44 -16.68 31.36
C VAL A 285 -11.25 -16.74 32.33
N ARG A 286 -10.18 -17.36 31.91
CA ARG A 286 -8.96 -17.54 32.69
C ARG A 286 -7.73 -17.17 31.89
N TYR A 287 -6.78 -16.52 32.57
CA TYR A 287 -5.46 -16.30 32.02
C TYR A 287 -4.42 -16.42 33.13
N LEU A 288 -3.20 -16.75 32.77
CA LEU A 288 -2.10 -16.84 33.69
C LEU A 288 -1.35 -15.52 33.81
N PRO A 289 -0.63 -15.29 34.89
CA PRO A 289 0.33 -14.21 35.01
C PRO A 289 1.33 -14.24 33.85
N SER A 290 1.75 -13.06 33.39
CA SER A 290 2.69 -12.88 32.28
C SER A 290 4.04 -13.59 32.44
N GLU A 291 4.42 -13.92 33.67
CA GLU A 291 5.67 -14.64 33.98
C GLU A 291 5.59 -16.15 33.67
N SER A 292 4.41 -16.67 33.34
CA SER A 292 4.27 -18.10 33.01
C SER A 292 4.73 -18.36 31.57
N PRO A 293 5.75 -19.23 31.34
CA PRO A 293 6.26 -19.50 30.01
C PRO A 293 5.26 -20.20 29.09
N ASN A 294 4.20 -20.82 29.62
CA ASN A 294 3.19 -21.58 28.87
C ASN A 294 1.76 -21.08 29.14
N TYR A 295 1.58 -19.79 29.39
CA TYR A 295 0.26 -19.25 29.71
C TYR A 295 -0.73 -19.33 28.52
N SER A 296 -0.24 -19.30 27.27
CA SER A 296 -1.07 -19.43 26.07
C SER A 296 -1.86 -20.74 26.01
N GLU A 297 -1.32 -21.84 26.52
CA GLU A 297 -1.97 -23.15 26.58
C GLU A 297 -3.13 -23.22 27.59
N ARG A 298 -3.24 -22.21 28.45
CA ARG A 298 -4.25 -22.14 29.52
C ARG A 298 -5.25 -21.02 29.35
N LEU A 299 -5.23 -20.33 28.22
CA LEU A 299 -6.24 -19.35 27.88
C LEU A 299 -7.56 -20.04 27.52
N THR A 300 -8.66 -19.56 28.09
CA THR A 300 -10.02 -20.01 27.75
C THR A 300 -10.68 -19.12 26.71
N TYR A 301 -9.92 -18.24 26.07
CA TYR A 301 -10.35 -17.30 25.02
C TYR A 301 -9.22 -17.09 24.02
N GLU A 302 -9.55 -16.62 22.84
CA GLU A 302 -8.56 -16.23 21.85
C GLU A 302 -7.96 -14.86 22.18
N ALA A 303 -6.66 -14.71 21.95
CA ALA A 303 -5.92 -13.48 22.19
C ALA A 303 -4.92 -13.22 21.07
N LEU A 304 -4.70 -11.95 20.74
CA LEU A 304 -3.72 -11.56 19.73
C LEU A 304 -2.31 -12.03 20.15
N ASN A 305 -1.66 -12.79 19.26
CA ASN A 305 -0.33 -13.36 19.50
C ASN A 305 -0.23 -14.16 20.82
N ASN A 306 -1.33 -14.77 21.28
CA ASN A 306 -1.44 -15.42 22.59
C ASN A 306 -1.14 -14.51 23.79
N ASN A 307 -1.24 -13.19 23.61
CA ASN A 307 -1.10 -12.24 24.70
C ASN A 307 -2.42 -12.14 25.51
N PRO A 308 -2.47 -12.59 26.77
CA PRO A 308 -3.70 -12.59 27.55
C PRO A 308 -4.31 -11.21 27.78
N HIS A 309 -3.53 -10.15 27.60
CA HIS A 309 -3.97 -8.76 27.73
C HIS A 309 -4.62 -8.19 26.47
N MET A 310 -4.72 -8.99 25.41
CA MET A 310 -5.30 -8.59 24.13
C MET A 310 -6.37 -9.60 23.65
N PRO A 311 -7.51 -9.74 24.38
CA PRO A 311 -8.60 -10.65 24.00
C PRO A 311 -9.17 -10.27 22.64
N LYS A 312 -9.25 -11.26 21.74
CA LYS A 312 -9.78 -11.07 20.39
C LYS A 312 -11.29 -10.89 20.40
N VAL A 313 -11.78 -9.97 19.58
CA VAL A 313 -13.21 -9.74 19.41
C VAL A 313 -13.75 -10.57 18.24
N ASN A 314 -15.03 -10.88 18.32
CA ASN A 314 -15.76 -11.56 17.26
C ASN A 314 -16.22 -10.55 16.20
N LEU A 315 -15.46 -10.41 15.14
CA LEU A 315 -15.72 -9.47 14.04
C LEU A 315 -16.98 -9.81 13.21
N ASP A 316 -17.55 -11.01 13.39
CA ASP A 316 -18.82 -11.38 12.77
C ASP A 316 -20.03 -10.97 13.64
N ASN A 317 -19.82 -10.49 14.86
CA ASN A 317 -20.88 -9.99 15.72
C ASN A 317 -21.33 -8.58 15.27
N PRO A 318 -22.61 -8.37 14.91
CA PRO A 318 -23.11 -7.08 14.44
C PRO A 318 -22.94 -5.94 15.46
N GLU A 319 -22.96 -6.21 16.77
CA GLU A 319 -22.75 -5.20 17.79
C GLU A 319 -21.28 -4.74 17.84
N VAL A 320 -20.32 -5.65 17.61
CA VAL A 320 -18.90 -5.33 17.48
C VAL A 320 -18.65 -4.51 16.22
N GLN A 321 -19.29 -4.88 15.11
CA GLN A 321 -19.21 -4.14 13.85
C GLN A 321 -19.75 -2.72 14.02
N ALA A 322 -20.92 -2.57 14.68
CA ALA A 322 -21.51 -1.26 14.97
C ALA A 322 -20.60 -0.44 15.90
N TYR A 323 -20.02 -1.03 16.93
CA TYR A 323 -19.10 -0.36 17.86
C TYR A 323 -17.90 0.27 17.13
N PHE A 324 -17.22 -0.47 16.26
CA PHE A 324 -16.10 0.07 15.48
C PHE A 324 -16.57 1.07 14.41
N GLY A 325 -17.73 0.85 13.80
CA GLY A 325 -18.33 1.81 12.89
C GLY A 325 -18.62 3.15 13.56
N ASP A 326 -19.14 3.13 14.79
CA ASP A 326 -19.43 4.33 15.58
C ASP A 326 -18.15 5.07 16.00
N ILE A 327 -17.10 4.35 16.40
CA ILE A 327 -15.79 4.93 16.73
C ILE A 327 -15.22 5.68 15.52
N LEU A 328 -15.11 5.01 14.38
CA LEU A 328 -14.57 5.60 13.17
C LEU A 328 -15.40 6.81 12.71
N THR A 329 -16.73 6.70 12.81
CA THR A 329 -17.68 7.80 12.55
C THR A 329 -17.44 8.99 13.46
N TYR A 330 -17.32 8.74 14.77
CA TYR A 330 -17.10 9.79 15.78
C TYR A 330 -15.86 10.63 15.45
N TRP A 331 -14.72 9.98 15.22
CA TRP A 331 -13.46 10.67 14.95
C TRP A 331 -13.45 11.34 13.56
N THR A 332 -14.01 10.69 12.54
CA THR A 332 -14.10 11.26 11.19
C THR A 332 -14.96 12.53 11.19
N ARG A 333 -16.13 12.50 11.85
CA ARG A 333 -17.08 13.62 11.85
C ARG A 333 -16.63 14.78 12.72
N ASN A 334 -16.12 14.50 13.93
CA ASN A 334 -15.86 15.54 14.92
C ASN A 334 -14.46 16.15 14.81
N PHE A 335 -13.50 15.41 14.24
CA PHE A 335 -12.10 15.83 14.15
C PHE A 335 -11.60 15.99 12.72
N GLY A 336 -12.30 15.47 11.72
CA GLY A 336 -11.91 15.66 10.33
C GLY A 336 -10.76 14.75 9.89
N ILE A 337 -10.69 13.51 10.40
CA ILE A 337 -9.72 12.51 9.92
C ILE A 337 -9.91 12.29 8.42
N ASP A 338 -8.84 12.35 7.64
CA ASP A 338 -8.86 12.14 6.17
C ASP A 338 -8.73 10.67 5.79
N GLY A 339 -8.11 9.87 6.63
CA GLY A 339 -7.92 8.45 6.34
C GLY A 339 -7.72 7.57 7.57
N TRP A 340 -8.05 6.31 7.40
CA TRP A 340 -7.88 5.25 8.39
C TRP A 340 -7.02 4.13 7.84
N SER A 341 -6.02 3.73 8.61
CA SER A 341 -5.25 2.49 8.39
C SER A 341 -5.78 1.43 9.35
N ILE A 342 -6.48 0.45 8.80
CA ILE A 342 -7.15 -0.60 9.58
C ILE A 342 -6.22 -1.80 9.66
N ALA A 343 -5.66 -2.02 10.85
CA ALA A 343 -4.77 -3.14 11.12
C ALA A 343 -5.53 -4.46 11.02
N ASP A 344 -4.81 -5.52 10.60
CA ASP A 344 -5.31 -6.89 10.47
C ASP A 344 -6.65 -7.02 9.71
N SER A 345 -6.83 -6.13 8.71
CA SER A 345 -8.05 -6.09 7.88
C SER A 345 -8.37 -7.41 7.18
N ASN A 346 -7.42 -8.33 7.04
CA ASN A 346 -7.65 -9.68 6.50
C ASN A 346 -8.54 -10.56 7.39
N GLU A 347 -8.64 -10.24 8.67
CA GLU A 347 -9.53 -10.96 9.59
C GLU A 347 -10.98 -10.50 9.49
N MET A 348 -11.23 -9.40 8.78
CA MET A 348 -12.56 -8.85 8.60
C MET A 348 -13.29 -9.52 7.42
N SER A 349 -14.56 -9.84 7.62
CA SER A 349 -15.42 -10.27 6.53
C SER A 349 -15.62 -9.16 5.49
N VAL A 350 -15.85 -9.57 4.24
CA VAL A 350 -16.18 -8.64 3.13
C VAL A 350 -17.38 -7.74 3.49
N ALA A 351 -18.37 -8.29 4.20
CA ALA A 351 -19.53 -7.55 4.63
C ALA A 351 -19.18 -6.44 5.63
N PHE A 352 -18.32 -6.72 6.60
CA PHE A 352 -17.89 -5.72 7.58
C PHE A 352 -17.05 -4.61 6.93
N LYS A 353 -16.12 -4.96 6.04
CA LYS A 353 -15.34 -3.96 5.28
C LYS A 353 -16.27 -3.03 4.47
N ARG A 354 -17.29 -3.57 3.82
CA ARG A 354 -18.29 -2.77 3.09
C ARG A 354 -19.07 -1.86 4.01
N TYR A 355 -19.56 -2.38 5.13
CA TYR A 355 -20.27 -1.59 6.13
C TYR A 355 -19.43 -0.38 6.60
N LEU A 356 -18.15 -0.59 6.93
CA LEU A 356 -17.24 0.50 7.32
C LEU A 356 -17.08 1.53 6.19
N ASN A 357 -16.85 1.05 4.97
CA ASN A 357 -16.63 1.92 3.82
C ASN A 357 -17.88 2.77 3.50
N GLU A 358 -19.05 2.15 3.45
CA GLU A 358 -20.33 2.84 3.20
C GLU A 358 -20.64 3.86 4.31
N THR A 359 -20.48 3.45 5.58
CA THR A 359 -20.73 4.31 6.74
C THR A 359 -19.85 5.55 6.75
N LEU A 360 -18.56 5.37 6.50
CA LEU A 360 -17.60 6.47 6.53
C LEU A 360 -17.72 7.38 5.30
N LYS A 361 -17.97 6.83 4.12
CA LYS A 361 -18.17 7.63 2.90
C LYS A 361 -19.49 8.41 2.90
N ALA A 362 -20.48 7.96 3.63
CA ALA A 362 -21.70 8.74 3.87
C ALA A 362 -21.41 10.03 4.67
N ILE A 363 -20.34 10.05 5.48
CA ILE A 363 -19.89 11.21 6.27
C ILE A 363 -18.91 12.07 5.46
N ASN A 364 -17.93 11.43 4.86
CA ASN A 364 -16.90 12.07 4.05
C ASN A 364 -16.64 11.24 2.79
N PRO A 365 -17.19 11.63 1.62
CA PRO A 365 -16.98 10.89 0.36
C PRO A 365 -15.51 10.74 -0.04
N GLU A 366 -14.64 11.65 0.45
CA GLU A 366 -13.20 11.64 0.18
C GLU A 366 -12.39 10.93 1.29
N ILE A 367 -13.04 10.16 2.19
CA ILE A 367 -12.33 9.38 3.22
C ILE A 367 -11.46 8.30 2.57
N TYR A 368 -10.24 8.15 3.05
CA TYR A 368 -9.32 7.12 2.59
C TYR A 368 -9.26 5.96 3.58
N LEU A 369 -9.53 4.74 3.11
CA LEU A 369 -9.44 3.53 3.91
C LEU A 369 -8.31 2.65 3.36
N LEU A 370 -7.31 2.39 4.19
CA LEU A 370 -6.15 1.55 3.90
C LEU A 370 -6.27 0.24 4.66
N GLY A 371 -6.26 -0.88 3.95
CA GLY A 371 -6.08 -2.19 4.56
C GLY A 371 -4.62 -2.37 5.00
N ASN A 372 -4.40 -2.55 6.29
CA ASN A 372 -3.07 -2.77 6.84
C ASN A 372 -3.02 -4.17 7.45
N THR A 373 -2.48 -5.12 6.71
CA THR A 373 -2.30 -6.50 7.18
C THR A 373 -0.83 -6.77 7.44
N ILE A 374 -0.55 -7.50 8.52
CA ILE A 374 0.79 -7.99 8.85
C ILE A 374 1.04 -9.35 8.19
N ALA A 375 -0.01 -10.03 7.75
CA ALA A 375 0.09 -11.33 7.10
C ALA A 375 0.76 -11.24 5.72
N LYS A 376 1.58 -12.25 5.39
CA LYS A 376 2.33 -12.36 4.12
C LYS A 376 1.46 -12.45 2.86
N LYS A 377 0.15 -12.51 2.99
CA LYS A 377 -0.82 -12.53 1.89
C LYS A 377 -1.87 -11.47 2.15
N ALA A 378 -1.71 -10.32 1.52
CA ALA A 378 -2.80 -9.38 1.40
C ALA A 378 -3.84 -9.97 0.46
N GLU A 379 -5.06 -10.13 0.93
CA GLU A 379 -6.20 -10.43 0.07
C GLU A 379 -6.63 -9.12 -0.60
N HIS A 380 -6.58 -9.10 -1.92
CA HIS A 380 -7.09 -7.98 -2.70
C HIS A 380 -8.60 -8.16 -2.91
N ASP A 381 -9.40 -7.83 -1.90
CA ASP A 381 -10.86 -7.85 -2.01
C ASP A 381 -11.43 -6.58 -2.66
N ASN A 382 -10.58 -5.60 -2.92
CA ASN A 382 -10.90 -4.32 -3.56
C ASN A 382 -12.00 -3.50 -2.87
N ILE A 383 -12.18 -3.67 -1.57
CA ILE A 383 -13.19 -2.92 -0.80
C ILE A 383 -12.59 -1.67 -0.18
N PHE A 384 -11.40 -1.78 0.38
CA PHE A 384 -10.66 -0.60 0.80
C PHE A 384 -9.95 0.06 -0.38
N ALA A 385 -9.67 1.33 -0.25
CA ALA A 385 -9.08 2.16 -1.30
C ALA A 385 -7.69 1.72 -1.74
N GLY A 386 -6.93 1.10 -0.84
CA GLY A 386 -5.59 0.56 -1.05
C GLY A 386 -5.20 -0.39 0.08
N ASN A 387 -4.05 -1.03 -0.09
CA ASN A 387 -3.47 -1.95 0.90
C ASN A 387 -2.03 -1.55 1.22
N ASN A 388 -1.53 -1.98 2.38
CA ASN A 388 -0.11 -1.87 2.68
C ASN A 388 0.65 -2.98 1.94
N SER A 389 1.51 -2.61 0.97
CA SER A 389 2.26 -3.53 0.10
C SER A 389 3.45 -4.17 0.84
N ILE A 390 3.16 -4.95 1.88
CA ILE A 390 4.16 -5.65 2.71
C ILE A 390 4.93 -6.68 1.89
N ASP A 391 4.26 -7.38 0.99
CA ASP A 391 4.85 -8.36 0.08
C ASP A 391 5.92 -7.73 -0.83
N VAL A 392 5.68 -6.53 -1.33
CA VAL A 392 6.68 -5.76 -2.11
C VAL A 392 7.86 -5.36 -1.23
N ARG A 393 7.62 -4.89 -0.01
CA ARG A 393 8.69 -4.56 0.94
C ARG A 393 9.56 -5.79 1.23
N GLU A 394 8.96 -6.93 1.56
CA GLU A 394 9.69 -8.18 1.81
C GLU A 394 10.50 -8.64 0.59
N LEU A 395 9.96 -8.54 -0.62
CA LEU A 395 10.68 -8.84 -1.85
C LEU A 395 11.91 -7.92 -2.03
N VAL A 396 11.75 -6.64 -1.74
CA VAL A 396 12.87 -5.68 -1.77
C VAL A 396 13.92 -6.03 -0.72
N GLU A 397 13.54 -6.33 0.52
CA GLU A 397 14.46 -6.76 1.58
C GLU A 397 15.22 -8.02 1.17
N ARG A 398 14.51 -9.05 0.67
CA ARG A 398 15.10 -10.30 0.19
C ARG A 398 16.05 -10.11 -1.00
N THR A 399 15.81 -9.13 -1.84
CA THR A 399 16.67 -8.87 -3.02
C THR A 399 17.85 -7.97 -2.69
N PHE A 400 17.64 -6.86 -1.98
CA PHE A 400 18.64 -5.85 -1.74
C PHE A 400 19.54 -6.17 -0.54
N ILE A 401 18.94 -6.72 0.54
CA ILE A 401 19.63 -6.98 1.82
C ILE A 401 20.09 -8.43 1.90
N GLU A 402 19.15 -9.36 1.89
CA GLU A 402 19.41 -10.79 2.10
C GLU A 402 20.05 -11.46 0.86
N ARG A 403 19.75 -10.94 -0.34
CA ARG A 403 20.18 -11.48 -1.64
C ARG A 403 19.72 -12.91 -1.89
N SER A 404 18.63 -13.29 -1.23
CA SER A 404 17.96 -14.59 -1.40
C SER A 404 17.07 -14.64 -2.65
N VAL A 405 16.65 -13.49 -3.17
CA VAL A 405 15.88 -13.33 -4.41
C VAL A 405 16.74 -12.62 -5.47
N PRO A 406 17.01 -13.25 -6.61
CA PRO A 406 17.78 -12.62 -7.67
C PRO A 406 16.99 -11.51 -8.40
N PRO A 407 17.65 -10.53 -9.06
CA PRO A 407 16.99 -9.41 -9.73
C PRO A 407 15.91 -9.78 -10.75
N THR A 408 16.08 -10.86 -11.49
CA THR A 408 15.07 -11.31 -12.47
C THR A 408 13.82 -11.85 -11.80
N GLU A 409 13.94 -12.51 -10.66
CA GLU A 409 12.81 -13.00 -9.87
C GLU A 409 12.06 -11.86 -9.19
N LEU A 410 12.77 -10.84 -8.69
CA LEU A 410 12.14 -9.60 -8.22
C LEU A 410 11.29 -8.98 -9.34
N ALA A 411 11.85 -8.85 -10.55
CA ALA A 411 11.13 -8.29 -11.68
C ALA A 411 9.85 -9.09 -12.02
N TYR A 412 9.95 -10.42 -11.97
CA TYR A 412 8.79 -11.30 -12.17
C TYR A 412 7.74 -11.11 -11.07
N ALA A 413 8.15 -11.15 -9.81
CA ALA A 413 7.24 -11.05 -8.67
C ALA A 413 6.52 -9.69 -8.60
N LEU A 414 7.23 -8.60 -8.91
CA LEU A 414 6.62 -7.27 -8.99
C LEU A 414 5.62 -7.13 -10.13
N ASN A 415 5.87 -7.79 -11.27
CA ASN A 415 4.86 -7.83 -12.33
C ASN A 415 3.61 -8.59 -11.89
N GLU A 416 3.76 -9.74 -11.22
CA GLU A 416 2.63 -10.49 -10.68
C GLU A 416 1.86 -9.67 -9.62
N HIS A 417 2.56 -8.95 -8.74
CA HIS A 417 1.94 -8.03 -7.79
C HIS A 417 1.11 -6.95 -8.51
N GLN A 418 1.68 -6.30 -9.53
CA GLN A 418 0.97 -5.28 -10.30
C GLN A 418 -0.21 -5.81 -11.12
N LEU A 419 -0.23 -7.11 -11.46
CA LEU A 419 -1.35 -7.74 -12.16
C LEU A 419 -2.52 -8.08 -11.24
N ARG A 420 -2.26 -8.34 -9.97
CA ARG A 420 -3.29 -8.74 -8.98
C ARG A 420 -4.18 -7.60 -8.53
N ALA A 421 -3.78 -6.35 -8.73
CA ALA A 421 -4.51 -5.18 -8.27
C ALA A 421 -4.92 -4.27 -9.45
N LYS A 422 -6.00 -3.52 -9.28
CA LYS A 422 -6.35 -2.44 -10.19
C LYS A 422 -5.27 -1.35 -10.17
N ILE A 423 -5.05 -0.68 -11.30
CA ILE A 423 -4.08 0.44 -11.35
C ILE A 423 -4.44 1.53 -10.34
N SER A 424 -5.73 1.83 -10.18
CA SER A 424 -6.23 2.81 -9.21
C SER A 424 -5.97 2.42 -7.76
N GLU A 425 -6.05 1.14 -7.44
CA GLU A 425 -5.76 0.58 -6.12
C GLU A 425 -4.26 0.61 -5.81
N LEU A 426 -3.42 0.16 -6.75
CA LEU A 426 -1.96 0.21 -6.59
C LEU A 426 -1.47 1.64 -6.30
N SER A 427 -1.95 2.63 -7.04
CA SER A 427 -1.53 4.02 -6.83
C SER A 427 -2.01 4.62 -5.51
N ALA A 428 -3.07 4.06 -4.93
CA ALA A 428 -3.57 4.42 -3.61
C ALA A 428 -2.99 3.54 -2.49
N SER A 429 -2.40 2.38 -2.80
CA SER A 429 -1.75 1.51 -1.81
C SER A 429 -0.50 2.16 -1.23
N LEU A 430 -0.11 1.71 -0.04
CA LEU A 430 1.04 2.23 0.70
C LEU A 430 2.26 1.33 0.51
N LEU A 431 3.41 1.91 0.22
CA LEU A 431 4.70 1.20 0.22
C LEU A 431 5.65 1.86 1.23
N ALA A 432 5.82 1.22 2.38
CA ALA A 432 6.68 1.69 3.45
C ALA A 432 7.96 0.87 3.53
N ALA A 433 9.11 1.55 3.57
CA ALA A 433 10.39 0.89 3.82
C ALA A 433 10.49 0.39 5.26
N ASP A 434 10.02 1.20 6.20
CA ASP A 434 10.02 0.93 7.64
C ASP A 434 8.60 0.88 8.20
N SER A 435 8.43 0.11 9.26
CA SER A 435 7.21 0.03 10.05
C SER A 435 7.57 0.03 11.54
N PRO A 436 6.75 0.63 12.41
CA PRO A 436 6.95 0.51 13.86
C PRO A 436 6.98 -0.94 14.34
N GLN A 437 6.27 -1.84 13.67
CA GLN A 437 6.15 -3.25 14.03
C GLN A 437 7.34 -4.12 13.61
N THR A 438 8.33 -3.55 12.91
CA THR A 438 9.46 -4.32 12.39
C THR A 438 10.78 -3.65 12.72
N LYS A 439 11.85 -4.44 12.66
CA LYS A 439 13.21 -3.91 12.69
C LYS A 439 13.41 -2.91 11.56
N ARG A 440 14.03 -1.77 11.87
CA ARG A 440 14.31 -0.73 10.88
C ARG A 440 15.20 -1.24 9.76
N ILE A 441 14.92 -0.79 8.55
CA ILE A 441 15.60 -1.24 7.34
C ILE A 441 17.09 -0.93 7.36
N LEU A 442 17.49 0.17 8.01
CA LEU A 442 18.90 0.51 8.18
C LEU A 442 19.64 -0.50 9.07
N ALA A 443 19.00 -0.95 10.16
CA ALA A 443 19.54 -2.02 11.02
C ALA A 443 19.63 -3.36 10.27
N LYS A 444 18.58 -3.71 9.50
CA LYS A 444 18.58 -4.89 8.62
C LYS A 444 19.71 -4.81 7.57
N SER A 445 20.04 -3.60 7.12
CA SER A 445 21.13 -3.32 6.16
C SER A 445 22.50 -3.22 6.82
N SER A 446 22.68 -3.68 8.06
CA SER A 446 23.93 -3.57 8.82
C SER A 446 24.49 -2.13 8.87
N ASN A 447 23.62 -1.16 9.08
CA ASN A 447 23.93 0.28 9.10
C ASN A 447 24.55 0.85 7.81
N ASN A 448 24.32 0.20 6.67
CA ASN A 448 24.81 0.61 5.36
C ASN A 448 23.92 1.69 4.73
N LEU A 449 24.29 2.97 4.88
CA LEU A 449 23.55 4.10 4.31
C LEU A 449 23.44 4.08 2.77
N PRO A 450 24.50 3.78 2.00
CA PRO A 450 24.38 3.61 0.56
C PRO A 450 23.33 2.58 0.14
N LEU A 451 23.24 1.47 0.84
CA LEU A 451 22.22 0.44 0.58
C LEU A 451 20.81 0.96 0.94
N LEU A 452 20.65 1.61 2.11
CA LEU A 452 19.36 2.24 2.49
C LEU A 452 18.89 3.23 1.42
N ARG A 453 19.77 4.11 0.94
CA ARG A 453 19.41 5.08 -0.11
C ARG A 453 18.98 4.40 -1.41
N ALA A 454 19.66 3.32 -1.81
CA ALA A 454 19.28 2.55 -2.99
C ALA A 454 17.90 1.89 -2.83
N ILE A 455 17.59 1.34 -1.66
CA ILE A 455 16.27 0.77 -1.33
C ILE A 455 15.19 1.84 -1.40
N LEU A 456 15.38 2.97 -0.72
CA LEU A 456 14.42 4.07 -0.73
C LEU A 456 14.21 4.63 -2.14
N ALA A 457 15.29 4.83 -2.90
CA ALA A 457 15.18 5.26 -4.30
C ALA A 457 14.37 4.27 -5.14
N PHE A 458 14.59 2.96 -4.96
CA PHE A 458 13.82 1.94 -5.67
C PHE A 458 12.33 1.97 -5.31
N MET A 459 12.02 2.03 -4.01
CA MET A 459 10.63 2.02 -3.53
C MET A 459 9.86 3.28 -3.95
N PHE A 460 10.50 4.45 -3.94
CA PHE A 460 9.88 5.70 -4.39
C PHE A 460 9.60 5.74 -5.90
N MET A 461 10.20 4.86 -6.68
CA MET A 461 9.92 4.74 -8.13
C MET A 461 8.83 3.71 -8.45
N GLN A 462 8.21 3.09 -7.44
CA GLN A 462 7.08 2.17 -7.64
C GLN A 462 5.75 2.94 -7.80
N SER A 463 4.66 2.22 -8.09
CA SER A 463 3.33 2.82 -8.33
C SER A 463 2.71 3.37 -7.05
N GLU A 464 2.92 2.69 -5.95
CA GLU A 464 2.31 2.91 -4.65
C GLU A 464 2.72 4.26 -4.04
N SER A 465 1.92 4.77 -3.12
CA SER A 465 2.23 5.93 -2.31
C SER A 465 3.34 5.60 -1.30
N PRO A 466 4.51 6.26 -1.36
CA PRO A 466 5.59 5.94 -0.44
C PRO A 466 5.34 6.46 0.96
N SER A 467 5.85 5.73 1.96
CA SER A 467 5.84 6.13 3.36
C SER A 467 7.22 6.01 3.98
N ILE A 468 7.58 6.97 4.81
CA ILE A 468 8.79 6.96 5.63
C ILE A 468 8.40 7.03 7.10
N LEU A 469 8.97 6.14 7.92
CA LEU A 469 8.86 6.21 9.36
C LEU A 469 9.78 7.31 9.89
N TYR A 470 9.31 8.09 10.87
CA TYR A 470 10.10 9.14 11.52
C TYR A 470 11.52 8.65 11.84
N GLY A 471 12.51 9.50 11.67
CA GLY A 471 13.91 9.17 11.95
C GLY A 471 14.65 8.41 10.84
N THR A 472 13.97 7.86 9.82
CA THR A 472 14.64 7.27 8.65
C THR A 472 15.43 8.34 7.91
N GLU A 473 14.92 9.55 7.83
CA GLU A 473 15.61 10.73 7.27
C GLU A 473 16.77 11.24 8.14
N LYS A 474 16.87 10.77 9.37
CA LYS A 474 18.03 11.01 10.26
C LYS A 474 19.01 9.83 10.29
N GLY A 475 18.66 8.72 9.64
CA GLY A 475 19.45 7.49 9.65
C GLY A 475 19.37 6.74 10.97
N LEU A 476 18.21 6.72 11.62
CA LEU A 476 17.95 5.88 12.79
C LEU A 476 17.94 4.40 12.40
N ALA A 477 18.60 3.58 13.21
CA ALA A 477 18.83 2.17 12.91
C ALA A 477 18.19 1.20 13.90
N ASP A 478 18.03 1.60 15.16
CA ASP A 478 17.57 0.70 16.23
C ASP A 478 16.05 0.49 16.17
N GLY A 479 15.54 -0.48 16.93
CA GLY A 479 14.14 -0.83 17.05
C GLY A 479 13.79 -2.13 16.31
N ASP A 480 13.31 -3.12 17.05
CA ASP A 480 12.91 -4.44 16.54
C ASP A 480 11.39 -4.67 16.63
N GLU A 481 10.70 -3.96 17.50
CA GLU A 481 9.26 -4.04 17.73
C GLU A 481 8.70 -2.66 18.16
N PRO A 482 7.38 -2.43 18.18
CA PRO A 482 6.81 -1.12 18.51
C PRO A 482 7.30 -0.56 19.84
N ALA A 483 7.37 -1.40 20.87
CA ALA A 483 7.80 -1.00 22.21
C ALA A 483 9.28 -0.57 22.27
N LEU A 484 10.11 -1.02 21.33
CA LEU A 484 11.55 -0.77 21.30
C LEU A 484 11.98 0.23 20.21
N GLN A 485 11.05 0.92 19.55
CA GLN A 485 11.42 1.95 18.57
C GLN A 485 12.20 3.09 19.26
N PRO A 486 13.29 3.60 18.63
CA PRO A 486 14.09 4.67 19.20
C PRO A 486 13.40 6.02 19.10
N CYS A 487 13.79 6.97 19.95
CA CYS A 487 13.36 8.35 19.83
C CYS A 487 13.94 9.03 18.61
N MET A 488 13.19 10.00 18.09
CA MET A 488 13.68 10.92 17.06
C MET A 488 14.93 11.64 17.54
N SER A 489 15.97 11.68 16.73
CA SER A 489 17.16 12.48 17.01
C SER A 489 17.01 13.87 16.43
N TRP A 490 16.80 14.86 17.30
CA TRP A 490 16.67 16.28 16.90
C TRP A 490 18.01 16.98 16.74
N LYS A 491 19.11 16.36 17.24
CA LYS A 491 20.47 16.88 17.02
C LYS A 491 20.99 16.42 15.66
N ASP A 492 21.27 17.37 14.81
CA ASP A 492 21.84 17.11 13.50
C ASP A 492 23.33 16.78 13.58
N ASN A 493 23.78 15.96 12.65
CA ASN A 493 25.16 15.60 12.42
C ASN A 493 25.37 15.36 10.92
N LYS A 494 26.60 15.22 10.48
CA LYS A 494 26.93 15.04 9.06
C LYS A 494 26.11 13.91 8.40
N ARG A 495 25.88 12.79 9.11
CA ARG A 495 25.10 11.66 8.61
C ARG A 495 23.64 12.02 8.44
N SER A 496 23.02 12.67 9.45
CA SER A 496 21.63 13.10 9.38
C SER A 496 21.41 14.16 8.30
N ASP A 497 22.34 15.12 8.15
CA ASP A 497 22.26 16.15 7.11
C ASP A 497 22.29 15.58 5.70
N GLU A 498 23.14 14.57 5.48
CA GLU A 498 23.23 13.87 4.19
C GLU A 498 21.95 13.08 3.89
N MET A 499 21.38 12.41 4.89
CA MET A 499 20.13 11.66 4.71
C MET A 499 18.95 12.59 4.49
N GLN A 500 18.82 13.68 5.25
CA GLN A 500 17.76 14.67 5.07
C GLN A 500 17.80 15.27 3.65
N ARG A 501 18.97 15.67 3.17
CA ARG A 501 19.12 16.22 1.81
C ARG A 501 18.72 15.19 0.75
N PHE A 502 19.13 13.93 0.92
CA PHE A 502 18.75 12.85 0.04
C PHE A 502 17.22 12.63 0.03
N ILE A 503 16.59 12.49 1.20
CA ILE A 503 15.15 12.29 1.33
C ILE A 503 14.38 13.49 0.73
N LYS A 504 14.79 14.70 1.03
CA LYS A 504 14.16 15.91 0.47
C LYS A 504 14.19 15.92 -1.06
N THR A 505 15.32 15.55 -1.65
CA THR A 505 15.43 15.44 -3.10
C THR A 505 14.58 14.30 -3.67
N LEU A 506 14.53 13.16 -2.97
CA LEU A 506 13.73 12.00 -3.36
C LEU A 506 12.22 12.32 -3.34
N VAL A 507 11.76 12.97 -2.27
CA VAL A 507 10.37 13.43 -2.10
C VAL A 507 10.00 14.46 -3.18
N ALA A 508 10.85 15.45 -3.44
CA ALA A 508 10.62 16.43 -4.50
C ALA A 508 10.56 15.78 -5.90
N THR A 509 11.42 14.79 -6.15
CA THR A 509 11.39 14.02 -7.40
C THR A 509 10.08 13.24 -7.52
N ARG A 510 9.65 12.56 -6.45
CA ARG A 510 8.37 11.84 -6.43
C ARG A 510 7.20 12.76 -6.72
N HIS A 511 7.10 13.94 -6.09
CA HIS A 511 6.03 14.90 -6.37
C HIS A 511 6.01 15.34 -7.83
N LYS A 512 7.16 15.72 -8.37
CA LYS A 512 7.27 16.18 -9.75
C LYS A 512 6.82 15.14 -10.77
N TYR A 513 7.16 13.87 -10.56
CA TYR A 513 6.90 12.78 -11.50
C TYR A 513 5.82 11.81 -11.02
N ASN A 514 5.03 12.20 -10.03
CA ASN A 514 4.05 11.29 -9.41
C ASN A 514 3.15 10.60 -10.44
N ARG A 515 2.57 11.34 -11.38
CA ARG A 515 1.69 10.75 -12.40
C ARG A 515 2.40 9.73 -13.29
N VAL A 516 3.64 10.01 -13.69
CA VAL A 516 4.44 9.07 -14.48
C VAL A 516 4.74 7.80 -13.68
N LEU A 517 5.02 7.94 -12.40
CA LEU A 517 5.36 6.83 -11.52
C LEU A 517 4.15 5.99 -11.11
N SER A 518 3.00 6.61 -10.86
CA SER A 518 1.79 5.93 -10.41
C SER A 518 0.91 5.37 -11.54
N GLU A 519 0.79 6.11 -12.66
CA GLU A 519 -0.13 5.79 -13.76
C GLU A 519 0.60 5.33 -15.04
N GLY A 520 1.90 5.61 -15.15
CA GLY A 520 2.69 5.32 -16.36
C GLY A 520 2.88 3.82 -16.60
N THR A 521 3.14 3.47 -17.86
CA THR A 521 3.52 2.11 -18.24
C THR A 521 4.85 1.74 -17.55
N PHE A 522 4.99 0.48 -17.19
CA PHE A 522 6.20 -0.06 -16.56
C PHE A 522 6.90 -1.02 -17.51
N GLU A 523 8.16 -0.77 -17.77
CA GLU A 523 8.98 -1.60 -18.66
C GLU A 523 10.31 -1.93 -17.98
N TRP A 524 10.54 -3.22 -17.73
CA TRP A 524 11.85 -3.69 -17.29
C TRP A 524 12.86 -3.56 -18.44
N GLY A 525 13.99 -2.94 -18.11
CA GLY A 525 15.15 -2.91 -18.97
C GLY A 525 16.01 -4.16 -18.79
N GLN A 526 17.32 -3.94 -18.67
CA GLN A 526 18.25 -5.04 -18.41
C GLN A 526 18.22 -5.44 -16.94
N CYS A 527 18.05 -6.73 -16.69
CA CYS A 527 18.22 -7.37 -15.38
C CYS A 527 19.27 -8.47 -15.50
N SER A 528 20.21 -8.55 -14.56
CA SER A 528 21.27 -9.53 -14.57
C SER A 528 21.47 -10.16 -13.19
N ASN A 529 21.27 -11.46 -13.10
CA ASN A 529 21.57 -12.20 -11.87
C ASN A 529 23.08 -12.35 -11.67
N LYS A 530 23.85 -12.53 -12.77
CA LYS A 530 25.30 -12.67 -12.72
C LYS A 530 25.99 -11.43 -12.14
N HIS A 531 25.53 -10.25 -12.51
CA HIS A 531 26.14 -8.98 -12.09
C HIS A 531 25.27 -8.24 -11.07
N SER A 532 24.17 -8.83 -10.63
CA SER A 532 23.26 -8.30 -9.60
C SER A 532 22.82 -6.86 -9.85
N TYR A 533 22.32 -6.57 -11.05
CA TYR A 533 21.75 -5.27 -11.37
C TYR A 533 20.38 -5.39 -12.03
N LEU A 534 19.61 -4.32 -11.94
CA LEU A 534 18.31 -4.19 -12.61
C LEU A 534 18.10 -2.77 -13.10
N SER A 535 17.30 -2.66 -14.16
CA SER A 535 16.83 -1.37 -14.67
C SER A 535 15.40 -1.45 -15.14
N PHE A 536 14.70 -0.34 -15.07
CA PHE A 536 13.32 -0.21 -15.57
C PHE A 536 13.02 1.22 -16.01
N SER A 537 11.93 1.41 -16.72
CA SER A 537 11.40 2.73 -17.04
C SER A 537 9.91 2.82 -16.78
N ARG A 538 9.48 4.04 -16.47
CA ARG A 538 8.10 4.48 -16.40
C ARG A 538 7.84 5.49 -17.49
N LYS A 539 6.72 5.38 -18.22
CA LYS A 539 6.39 6.30 -19.31
C LYS A 539 4.92 6.70 -19.26
N LEU A 540 4.66 8.01 -19.37
CA LEU A 540 3.33 8.57 -19.51
C LEU A 540 3.42 9.74 -20.50
N GLY A 541 2.73 9.63 -21.64
CA GLY A 541 2.85 10.60 -22.73
C GLY A 541 4.29 10.71 -23.25
N SER A 542 4.83 11.92 -23.28
CA SER A 542 6.21 12.22 -23.71
C SER A 542 7.24 12.04 -22.59
N THR A 543 6.82 11.97 -21.32
CA THR A 543 7.74 11.88 -20.18
C THR A 543 8.11 10.43 -19.90
N ARG A 544 9.41 10.15 -19.77
CA ARG A 544 9.93 8.83 -19.40
C ARG A 544 10.95 8.99 -18.28
N ILE A 545 10.80 8.19 -17.22
CA ILE A 545 11.76 8.06 -16.13
C ILE A 545 12.45 6.70 -16.26
N PHE A 546 13.76 6.71 -16.38
CA PHE A 546 14.60 5.52 -16.38
C PHE A 546 15.29 5.39 -15.03
N ALA A 547 15.32 4.19 -14.47
CA ALA A 547 16.00 3.88 -13.22
C ALA A 547 16.91 2.64 -13.39
N LEU A 548 18.11 2.71 -12.83
CA LEU A 548 19.11 1.64 -12.85
C LEU A 548 19.70 1.50 -11.45
N PHE A 549 19.84 0.27 -10.97
CA PHE A 549 20.35 -0.08 -9.65
C PHE A 549 21.42 -1.17 -9.74
N ASN A 550 22.56 -0.94 -9.10
CA ASN A 550 23.59 -1.95 -8.91
C ASN A 550 23.49 -2.54 -7.49
N LEU A 551 23.06 -3.78 -7.42
CA LEU A 551 22.91 -4.54 -6.17
C LEU A 551 24.17 -5.39 -5.87
N GLY A 552 25.13 -5.45 -6.80
CA GLY A 552 26.37 -6.23 -6.69
C GLY A 552 27.39 -5.62 -5.73
N TYR A 553 28.42 -6.40 -5.39
CA TYR A 553 29.53 -5.96 -4.55
C TYR A 553 30.59 -5.13 -5.31
N GLY A 554 30.60 -5.21 -6.62
CA GLY A 554 31.56 -4.51 -7.47
C GLY A 554 30.92 -3.40 -8.30
N SER A 555 31.74 -2.71 -9.09
CA SER A 555 31.26 -1.74 -10.07
C SER A 555 30.82 -2.45 -11.35
N ILE A 556 29.74 -1.97 -11.95
CA ILE A 556 29.27 -2.42 -13.27
C ILE A 556 29.44 -1.31 -14.31
N LYS A 557 29.78 -1.71 -15.54
CA LYS A 557 29.74 -0.79 -16.67
C LYS A 557 28.29 -0.53 -17.07
N ILE A 558 27.93 0.73 -17.22
CA ILE A 558 26.57 1.16 -17.56
C ILE A 558 26.59 2.00 -18.82
N VAL A 559 25.42 2.03 -19.49
CA VAL A 559 25.13 2.98 -20.55
C VAL A 559 23.88 3.72 -20.13
N LEU A 560 24.05 4.97 -19.72
CA LEU A 560 22.91 5.84 -19.47
C LEU A 560 22.33 6.29 -20.82
N PRO A 561 21.00 6.48 -20.90
CA PRO A 561 20.38 6.97 -22.11
C PRO A 561 20.99 8.32 -22.55
N PRO A 562 21.37 8.47 -23.84
CA PRO A 562 21.89 9.73 -24.33
C PRO A 562 20.84 10.83 -24.21
N LYS A 563 21.26 12.04 -23.84
CA LYS A 563 20.40 13.22 -23.58
C LYS A 563 19.51 13.12 -22.33
N GLY A 564 19.67 12.10 -21.49
CA GLY A 564 18.94 11.98 -20.24
C GLY A 564 19.44 12.99 -19.20
N LYS A 565 18.50 13.59 -18.46
CA LYS A 565 18.80 14.45 -17.30
C LYS A 565 18.86 13.60 -16.04
N LEU A 566 20.03 13.54 -15.39
CA LEU A 566 20.16 12.88 -14.08
C LEU A 566 19.33 13.63 -13.03
N LEU A 567 18.40 12.93 -12.40
CA LEU A 567 17.54 13.45 -11.32
C LEU A 567 18.13 13.11 -9.96
N LEU A 568 18.52 11.86 -9.78
CA LEU A 568 19.16 11.32 -8.58
C LEU A 568 20.21 10.30 -8.97
N GLY A 569 21.31 10.28 -8.24
CA GLY A 569 22.36 9.30 -8.45
C GLY A 569 23.22 9.08 -7.21
N GLN A 570 23.76 7.88 -7.11
CA GLN A 570 24.69 7.49 -6.06
C GLN A 570 25.78 6.60 -6.64
N ASN A 571 27.01 6.79 -6.20
CA ASN A 571 28.18 5.98 -6.62
C ASN A 571 28.34 5.89 -8.15
N LEU A 572 28.01 6.98 -8.85
CA LEU A 572 28.33 7.19 -10.26
C LEU A 572 29.80 7.64 -10.35
N VAL A 573 30.57 6.94 -11.15
CA VAL A 573 31.98 7.34 -11.45
C VAL A 573 31.94 8.25 -12.67
N GLU A 574 32.22 9.56 -12.46
CA GLU A 574 32.24 10.53 -13.55
C GLU A 574 33.34 10.15 -14.57
N GLY A 575 33.00 10.21 -15.86
CA GLY A 575 33.89 9.92 -16.98
C GLY A 575 34.10 8.44 -17.32
N ASP A 576 33.69 7.48 -16.49
CA ASP A 576 33.97 6.05 -16.73
C ASP A 576 32.71 5.20 -17.01
N SER A 577 31.55 5.83 -17.12
CA SER A 577 30.28 5.11 -17.35
C SER A 577 30.12 3.87 -16.44
N ARG A 578 30.49 4.00 -15.16
CA ARG A 578 30.44 2.94 -14.16
C ARG A 578 29.56 3.32 -12.99
N LEU A 579 28.86 2.32 -12.46
CA LEU A 579 28.04 2.42 -11.29
C LEU A 579 28.64 1.52 -10.19
N GLY A 580 29.11 2.13 -9.11
CA GLY A 580 29.70 1.41 -7.98
C GLY A 580 28.70 0.58 -7.19
N GLN A 581 29.17 -0.10 -6.16
CA GLN A 581 28.35 -0.91 -5.25
C GLN A 581 27.22 -0.08 -4.64
N TYR A 582 26.00 -0.64 -4.62
CA TYR A 582 24.76 0.03 -4.19
C TYR A 582 24.49 1.37 -4.91
N GLY A 583 25.13 1.54 -6.06
CA GLY A 583 24.91 2.72 -6.90
C GLY A 583 23.57 2.65 -7.61
N PHE A 584 23.01 3.82 -7.87
CA PHE A 584 21.82 3.94 -8.72
C PHE A 584 21.87 5.23 -9.54
N ALA A 585 21.08 5.24 -10.61
CA ALA A 585 20.84 6.41 -11.44
C ALA A 585 19.37 6.48 -11.81
N ILE A 586 18.73 7.61 -11.56
CA ILE A 586 17.36 7.93 -11.97
C ILE A 586 17.45 9.10 -12.94
N VAL A 587 16.94 8.90 -14.16
CA VAL A 587 17.13 9.79 -15.30
C VAL A 587 15.80 10.12 -15.96
N GLU A 588 15.54 11.39 -16.25
CA GLU A 588 14.45 11.87 -17.09
C GLU A 588 14.88 11.83 -18.57
N LEU A 589 14.02 11.29 -19.46
CA LEU A 589 14.24 11.15 -20.90
C LEU A 589 13.20 11.91 -21.70
#